data_ceb0f98daba3d68793a82a665dddeaae
#
_entry.id   ceb0f98daba3d68793a82a665dddeaae
#
_cell.length_a   1.000
_cell.length_b   1.000
_cell.length_c   1.000
_cell.angle_alpha   90.00
_cell.angle_beta   90.00
_cell.angle_gamma   90.00
#
_symmetry.space_group_name_H-M   'P 1'
#
loop_
_entity.id
_entity.type
_entity.pdbx_description
1 polymer ?
#
loop_
_entity_poly.entity_id
_entity_poly.type
_entity_poly.pdbx_seq_one_letter_code
_entity_poly.pdbx_strand_id
1 'polypeptide(L)'
;MRLGRPFELYRGGRLSDVEIAYETWGELTAARDNAVLLFTGLSPSAHAASSCRDSSPGWWEYMIGPGRPLDTRRFHVICINSLGSCFGSSGPASPHPHDGEPYRLRFPRLALEDVAKAGIELIDALGIGRLAAVVGPSMGGMSALAFAFMAPWRSRTLALLCSSATASPHAIAMHALQREMVLSDPAWAEGEYPLEAGPVNGMRLARKLGLSCYRSPGEWLERFGRRRTVSAHDADDDFGAEFEVESYLDHNAAKFATGFDANCFLYLSRAMDDFDPAEHADGDFSAAFACLQIERALVVGVSSDTLFPVAEQRDLAAALEPGCENGVHFVELGSIQGHDAFLIDEARFAPVMREFFSGLALA
;
A
#
# COMPACT_ATOMS: atom_id res chain seq x y z
N MET A 1 -0.66 13.39 -13.38
CA MET A 1 -1.32 13.18 -14.70
C MET A 1 -2.81 13.40 -14.53
N ARG A 2 -3.45 14.12 -15.46
CA ARG A 2 -4.91 14.29 -15.48
C ARG A 2 -5.50 13.46 -16.61
N LEU A 3 -6.55 12.69 -16.34
CA LEU A 3 -7.25 11.94 -17.37
C LEU A 3 -8.22 12.87 -18.11
N GLY A 4 -8.14 12.89 -19.44
CA GLY A 4 -9.03 13.71 -20.31
C GLY A 4 -10.41 13.06 -20.57
N ARG A 5 -10.79 12.03 -19.83
CA ARG A 5 -12.02 11.26 -19.99
C ARG A 5 -12.58 10.80 -18.65
N PRO A 6 -13.89 10.53 -18.55
CA PRO A 6 -14.45 9.95 -17.33
C PRO A 6 -13.82 8.61 -16.97
N PHE A 7 -13.70 8.36 -15.66
CA PHE A 7 -13.18 7.13 -15.08
C PHE A 7 -14.33 6.39 -14.41
N GLU A 8 -14.72 5.27 -14.99
CA GLU A 8 -15.74 4.38 -14.44
C GLU A 8 -15.12 3.52 -13.34
N LEU A 9 -15.74 3.49 -12.15
CA LEU A 9 -15.25 2.68 -11.03
C LEU A 9 -15.79 1.26 -11.08
N TYR A 10 -15.04 0.33 -10.54
CA TYR A 10 -15.33 -1.11 -10.54
C TYR A 10 -16.65 -1.45 -9.86
N ARG A 11 -16.94 -0.82 -8.72
CA ARG A 11 -18.20 -0.98 -7.96
C ARG A 11 -19.33 -0.07 -8.45
N GLY A 12 -19.17 0.54 -9.60
CA GLY A 12 -20.11 1.51 -10.16
C GLY A 12 -19.85 2.95 -9.73
N GLY A 13 -20.50 3.87 -10.41
CA GLY A 13 -20.19 5.30 -10.30
C GLY A 13 -19.04 5.72 -11.23
N ARG A 14 -18.84 7.03 -11.36
CA ARG A 14 -17.77 7.56 -12.22
C ARG A 14 -17.20 8.86 -11.65
N LEU A 15 -15.94 9.11 -11.96
CA LEU A 15 -15.27 10.38 -11.75
C LEU A 15 -15.09 11.06 -13.10
N SER A 16 -15.48 12.33 -13.20
CA SER A 16 -15.40 13.08 -14.47
C SER A 16 -14.02 13.70 -14.73
N ASP A 17 -13.25 13.92 -13.69
CA ASP A 17 -11.93 14.54 -13.75
C ASP A 17 -11.02 13.85 -12.73
N VAL A 18 -10.15 12.98 -13.20
CA VAL A 18 -9.26 12.18 -12.36
C VAL A 18 -7.83 12.66 -12.50
N GLU A 19 -7.22 12.99 -11.39
CA GLU A 19 -5.78 13.18 -11.28
C GLU A 19 -5.12 11.94 -10.70
N ILE A 20 -3.97 11.57 -11.27
CA ILE A 20 -3.12 10.48 -10.81
C ILE A 20 -1.75 11.09 -10.52
N ALA A 21 -1.38 11.12 -9.25
CA ALA A 21 -0.06 11.52 -8.80
C ALA A 21 0.90 10.33 -8.89
N TYR A 22 2.11 10.57 -9.35
CA TYR A 22 3.15 9.56 -9.45
C TYR A 22 4.53 10.21 -9.46
N GLU A 23 5.54 9.44 -9.09
CA GLU A 23 6.95 9.80 -9.23
C GLU A 23 7.71 8.73 -10.01
N THR A 24 8.85 9.12 -10.60
CA THR A 24 9.66 8.20 -11.41
C THR A 24 11.14 8.34 -11.13
N TRP A 25 11.88 7.22 -11.23
CA TRP A 25 13.33 7.12 -11.10
C TRP A 25 13.90 6.27 -12.23
N GLY A 26 15.05 6.64 -12.73
CA GLY A 26 15.69 6.00 -13.89
C GLY A 26 15.11 6.44 -15.21
N GLU A 27 15.65 5.92 -16.30
CA GLU A 27 15.26 6.27 -17.66
C GLU A 27 14.54 5.12 -18.35
N LEU A 28 13.46 5.45 -19.07
CA LEU A 28 12.73 4.49 -19.89
C LEU A 28 13.53 4.22 -21.17
N THR A 29 13.77 2.94 -21.47
CA THR A 29 14.46 2.53 -22.70
C THR A 29 13.64 2.89 -23.93
N ALA A 30 14.28 2.89 -25.10
CA ALA A 30 13.58 3.10 -26.36
C ALA A 30 12.54 1.99 -26.63
N ALA A 31 12.82 0.76 -26.21
CA ALA A 31 11.90 -0.37 -26.28
C ALA A 31 10.76 -0.32 -25.22
N ARG A 32 10.91 0.53 -24.20
CA ARG A 32 9.96 0.68 -23.07
C ARG A 32 9.67 -0.63 -22.33
N ASP A 33 10.66 -1.50 -22.25
CA ASP A 33 10.57 -2.84 -21.68
C ASP A 33 11.14 -2.97 -20.25
N ASN A 34 11.71 -1.87 -19.74
CA ASN A 34 12.36 -1.79 -18.44
C ASN A 34 11.53 -1.09 -17.35
N ALA A 35 10.26 -0.84 -17.60
CA ALA A 35 9.40 -0.15 -16.65
C ALA A 35 8.94 -1.07 -15.52
N VAL A 36 9.01 -0.57 -14.28
CA VAL A 36 8.50 -1.21 -13.07
C VAL A 36 7.43 -0.32 -12.45
N LEU A 37 6.21 -0.83 -12.30
CA LEU A 37 5.13 -0.13 -11.62
C LEU A 37 5.09 -0.56 -10.14
N LEU A 38 5.16 0.42 -9.24
CA LEU A 38 5.10 0.23 -7.79
C LEU A 38 3.78 0.80 -7.26
N PHE A 39 2.96 -0.06 -6.68
CA PHE A 39 1.78 0.32 -5.89
C PHE A 39 2.18 0.52 -4.43
N THR A 40 1.66 1.56 -3.80
CA THR A 40 1.94 1.87 -2.39
C THR A 40 1.08 1.04 -1.44
N GLY A 41 1.54 0.87 -0.20
CA GLY A 41 0.67 0.48 0.91
C GLY A 41 -0.42 1.52 1.17
N LEU A 42 -1.20 1.37 2.24
CA LEU A 42 -2.35 2.24 2.54
C LEU A 42 -1.95 3.71 2.72
N SER A 43 -0.88 3.99 3.43
CA SER A 43 -0.57 5.35 3.89
C SER A 43 0.60 6.07 3.21
N PRO A 44 1.51 5.43 2.45
CA PRO A 44 2.56 6.14 1.74
C PRO A 44 2.05 6.93 0.53
N SER A 45 2.78 8.02 0.19
CA SER A 45 2.62 8.75 -1.07
C SER A 45 3.42 8.10 -2.20
N ALA A 46 3.38 8.69 -3.41
CA ALA A 46 4.23 8.29 -4.53
C ALA A 46 5.74 8.53 -4.28
N HIS A 47 6.11 9.31 -3.28
CA HIS A 47 7.50 9.64 -2.97
C HIS A 47 8.21 8.47 -2.29
N ALA A 48 8.60 7.45 -3.09
CA ALA A 48 9.21 6.23 -2.57
C ALA A 48 10.71 6.37 -2.28
N ALA A 49 11.42 7.23 -2.98
CA ALA A 49 12.84 7.51 -2.78
C ALA A 49 13.16 8.96 -3.13
N SER A 50 14.29 9.46 -2.63
CA SER A 50 14.82 10.76 -3.02
C SER A 50 15.16 10.81 -4.53
N SER A 51 15.10 12.01 -5.10
CA SER A 51 15.41 12.27 -6.51
C SER A 51 16.09 13.62 -6.68
N CYS A 52 16.51 13.95 -7.92
CA CYS A 52 17.03 15.29 -8.23
C CYS A 52 15.95 16.40 -8.15
N ARG A 53 14.66 16.04 -8.15
CA ARG A 53 13.53 16.97 -8.02
C ARG A 53 13.10 17.18 -6.59
N ASP A 54 13.20 16.12 -5.78
CA ASP A 54 12.93 16.14 -4.35
C ASP A 54 13.99 15.30 -3.64
N SER A 55 14.84 15.98 -2.85
CA SER A 55 15.94 15.35 -2.12
C SER A 55 15.54 14.86 -0.73
N SER A 56 14.28 15.01 -0.32
CA SER A 56 13.79 14.44 0.92
C SER A 56 13.81 12.92 0.86
N PRO A 57 14.06 12.22 1.96
CA PRO A 57 14.03 10.76 1.96
C PRO A 57 12.63 10.23 1.69
N GLY A 58 12.51 9.28 0.72
CA GLY A 58 11.29 8.55 0.48
C GLY A 58 11.06 7.44 1.51
N TRP A 59 9.86 6.86 1.50
CA TRP A 59 9.49 5.78 2.43
C TRP A 59 10.19 4.45 2.14
N TRP A 60 10.80 4.28 0.94
CA TRP A 60 11.53 3.08 0.52
C TRP A 60 12.94 3.39 -0.01
N GLU A 61 13.60 4.32 0.60
CA GLU A 61 14.88 4.88 0.19
C GLU A 61 15.95 3.82 -0.10
N TYR A 62 16.00 2.74 0.66
CA TYR A 62 16.98 1.67 0.47
C TYR A 62 16.70 0.78 -0.74
N MET A 63 15.48 0.81 -1.27
CA MET A 63 15.02 -0.08 -2.34
C MET A 63 15.29 0.47 -3.74
N ILE A 64 15.17 1.79 -3.94
CA ILE A 64 15.16 2.44 -5.25
C ILE A 64 16.36 3.35 -5.40
N GLY A 65 17.13 3.18 -6.46
CA GLY A 65 18.28 4.05 -6.75
C GLY A 65 19.39 3.32 -7.51
N PRO A 66 20.48 4.02 -7.89
CA PRO A 66 21.62 3.41 -8.55
C PRO A 66 22.27 2.34 -7.66
N GLY A 67 22.32 1.07 -8.11
CA GLY A 67 22.86 -0.05 -7.37
C GLY A 67 22.00 -0.56 -6.20
N ARG A 68 20.81 -0.01 -6.00
CA ARG A 68 19.79 -0.52 -5.07
C ARG A 68 19.09 -1.75 -5.66
N PRO A 69 18.24 -2.48 -4.92
CA PRO A 69 17.49 -3.61 -5.46
C PRO A 69 16.72 -3.29 -6.73
N LEU A 70 15.99 -2.19 -6.76
CA LEU A 70 15.41 -1.59 -7.96
C LEU A 70 16.43 -0.60 -8.55
N ASP A 71 17.41 -1.15 -9.27
CA ASP A 71 18.53 -0.37 -9.82
C ASP A 71 18.09 0.54 -10.95
N THR A 72 18.04 1.84 -10.69
CA THR A 72 17.57 2.87 -11.63
C THR A 72 18.50 3.09 -12.84
N ARG A 73 19.67 2.42 -12.87
CA ARG A 73 20.49 2.35 -14.10
C ARG A 73 19.95 1.31 -15.08
N ARG A 74 19.07 0.40 -14.63
CA ARG A 74 18.46 -0.67 -15.42
C ARG A 74 16.97 -0.46 -15.60
N PHE A 75 16.28 -0.04 -14.55
CA PHE A 75 14.83 0.05 -14.50
C PHE A 75 14.36 1.50 -14.46
N HIS A 76 13.24 1.74 -15.13
CA HIS A 76 12.44 2.94 -14.96
C HIS A 76 11.34 2.61 -13.96
N VAL A 77 11.54 3.02 -12.70
CA VAL A 77 10.59 2.78 -11.61
C VAL A 77 9.55 3.88 -11.59
N ILE A 78 8.29 3.49 -11.56
CA ILE A 78 7.12 4.39 -11.50
C ILE A 78 6.38 4.04 -10.22
N CYS A 79 6.34 4.93 -9.24
CA CYS A 79 5.52 4.78 -8.05
C CYS A 79 4.25 5.61 -8.19
N ILE A 80 3.10 4.97 -8.11
CA ILE A 80 1.79 5.62 -8.21
C ILE A 80 1.24 5.89 -6.81
N ASN A 81 0.69 7.08 -6.59
CA ASN A 81 -0.14 7.34 -5.42
C ASN A 81 -1.53 6.75 -5.63
N SER A 82 -2.00 5.95 -4.67
CA SER A 82 -3.28 5.26 -4.77
C SER A 82 -4.45 6.20 -5.05
N LEU A 83 -5.29 5.87 -6.03
CA LEU A 83 -6.59 6.51 -6.19
C LEU A 83 -7.38 6.33 -4.88
N GLY A 84 -8.04 7.37 -4.40
CA GLY A 84 -8.69 7.35 -3.08
C GLY A 84 -7.84 7.87 -1.93
N SER A 85 -6.52 8.07 -2.12
CA SER A 85 -5.61 8.65 -1.14
C SER A 85 -5.65 10.19 -1.16
N CYS A 86 -4.99 10.84 -0.21
CA CYS A 86 -4.94 12.30 -0.07
C CYS A 86 -3.61 12.94 -0.54
N PHE A 87 -2.76 12.21 -1.27
CA PHE A 87 -1.44 12.69 -1.69
C PHE A 87 -1.35 12.97 -3.20
N GLY A 88 -2.38 13.65 -3.74
CA GLY A 88 -2.37 14.18 -5.09
C GLY A 88 -3.07 13.35 -6.16
N SER A 89 -3.36 12.06 -5.93
CA SER A 89 -4.35 11.32 -6.72
C SER A 89 -5.75 11.67 -6.25
N SER A 90 -6.75 11.64 -7.15
CA SER A 90 -8.13 11.91 -6.79
C SER A 90 -8.63 10.98 -5.68
N GLY A 91 -9.31 11.54 -4.71
CA GLY A 91 -9.84 10.83 -3.55
C GLY A 91 -10.92 11.66 -2.84
N PRO A 92 -11.47 11.18 -1.70
CA PRO A 92 -12.47 11.89 -0.91
C PRO A 92 -12.08 13.32 -0.52
N ALA A 93 -10.80 13.60 -0.32
CA ALA A 93 -10.28 14.94 0.01
C ALA A 93 -10.09 15.85 -1.21
N SER A 94 -10.20 15.34 -2.44
CA SER A 94 -10.00 16.12 -3.66
C SER A 94 -11.19 17.02 -3.95
N PRO A 95 -10.98 18.18 -4.63
CA PRO A 95 -12.05 19.05 -5.05
C PRO A 95 -13.02 18.34 -6.00
N HIS A 96 -14.33 18.43 -5.74
CA HIS A 96 -15.36 17.97 -6.66
C HIS A 96 -15.47 18.94 -7.85
N PRO A 97 -15.47 18.49 -9.11
CA PRO A 97 -15.39 19.35 -10.29
C PRO A 97 -16.60 20.29 -10.48
N HIS A 98 -17.72 20.02 -9.85
CA HIS A 98 -18.92 20.84 -9.99
C HIS A 98 -18.92 22.08 -9.08
N ASP A 99 -18.45 21.96 -7.84
CA ASP A 99 -18.56 23.00 -6.82
C ASP A 99 -17.21 23.40 -6.17
N GLY A 100 -16.14 22.65 -6.44
CA GLY A 100 -14.82 22.90 -5.86
C GLY A 100 -14.66 22.44 -4.41
N GLU A 101 -15.73 22.01 -3.76
CA GLU A 101 -15.70 21.46 -2.40
C GLU A 101 -15.09 20.04 -2.42
N PRO A 102 -14.50 19.55 -1.32
CA PRO A 102 -14.04 18.17 -1.25
C PRO A 102 -15.15 17.17 -1.60
N TYR A 103 -14.79 16.09 -2.28
CA TYR A 103 -15.76 15.01 -2.54
C TYR A 103 -16.40 14.47 -1.27
N ARG A 104 -15.60 14.24 -0.24
CA ARG A 104 -16.03 13.61 1.01
C ARG A 104 -16.77 12.31 0.73
N LEU A 105 -17.94 12.07 1.34
CA LEU A 105 -18.74 10.86 1.09
C LEU A 105 -19.48 10.85 -0.26
N ARG A 106 -19.38 11.93 -1.05
CA ARG A 106 -19.81 11.94 -2.46
C ARG A 106 -18.83 11.19 -3.38
N PHE A 107 -17.62 10.88 -2.90
CA PHE A 107 -16.67 10.05 -3.65
C PHE A 107 -17.30 8.67 -3.86
N PRO A 108 -17.30 8.12 -5.09
CA PRO A 108 -17.89 6.81 -5.34
C PRO A 108 -17.19 5.70 -4.55
N ARG A 109 -17.90 4.57 -4.31
CA ARG A 109 -17.31 3.41 -3.63
C ARG A 109 -16.05 2.95 -4.36
N LEU A 110 -14.93 2.97 -3.66
CA LEU A 110 -13.62 2.61 -4.16
C LEU A 110 -13.38 1.10 -4.03
N ALA A 111 -12.71 0.52 -5.03
CA ALA A 111 -12.16 -0.83 -5.00
C ALA A 111 -10.65 -0.80 -5.30
N LEU A 112 -9.91 -1.85 -4.96
CA LEU A 112 -8.49 -1.94 -5.33
C LEU A 112 -8.30 -2.09 -6.84
N GLU A 113 -9.30 -2.59 -7.54
CA GLU A 113 -9.38 -2.59 -9.00
C GLU A 113 -9.34 -1.18 -9.59
N ASP A 114 -9.89 -0.18 -8.87
CA ASP A 114 -9.82 1.21 -9.30
C ASP A 114 -8.40 1.78 -9.15
N VAL A 115 -7.71 1.39 -8.07
CA VAL A 115 -6.28 1.71 -7.89
C VAL A 115 -5.44 1.07 -8.99
N ALA A 116 -5.70 -0.20 -9.30
CA ALA A 116 -5.06 -0.94 -10.38
C ALA A 116 -5.33 -0.31 -11.75
N LYS A 117 -6.59 0.05 -12.03
CA LYS A 117 -7.01 0.73 -13.25
C LYS A 117 -6.33 2.08 -13.43
N ALA A 118 -6.16 2.85 -12.34
CA ALA A 118 -5.39 4.09 -12.40
C ALA A 118 -3.93 3.83 -12.82
N GLY A 119 -3.33 2.72 -12.37
CA GLY A 119 -2.02 2.26 -12.82
C GLY A 119 -2.00 1.90 -14.31
N ILE A 120 -3.03 1.22 -14.82
CA ILE A 120 -3.17 0.89 -16.26
C ILE A 120 -3.27 2.17 -17.08
N GLU A 121 -4.12 3.13 -16.69
CA GLU A 121 -4.25 4.43 -17.36
C GLU A 121 -2.91 5.20 -17.40
N LEU A 122 -2.15 5.13 -16.31
CA LEU A 122 -0.84 5.79 -16.23
C LEU A 122 0.16 5.18 -17.21
N ILE A 123 0.31 3.85 -17.25
CA ILE A 123 1.25 3.20 -18.16
C ILE A 123 0.84 3.35 -19.62
N ASP A 124 -0.47 3.41 -19.92
CA ASP A 124 -0.98 3.70 -21.26
C ASP A 124 -0.60 5.12 -21.69
N ALA A 125 -0.79 6.12 -20.83
CA ALA A 125 -0.40 7.49 -21.10
C ALA A 125 1.12 7.67 -21.30
N LEU A 126 1.92 6.83 -20.61
CA LEU A 126 3.38 6.78 -20.80
C LEU A 126 3.80 5.95 -22.03
N GLY A 127 2.84 5.33 -22.72
CA GLY A 127 3.07 4.49 -23.90
C GLY A 127 3.83 3.21 -23.58
N ILE A 128 3.66 2.65 -22.39
CA ILE A 128 4.28 1.41 -21.94
C ILE A 128 3.32 0.25 -22.22
N GLY A 129 3.67 -0.61 -23.16
CA GLY A 129 2.82 -1.74 -23.56
C GLY A 129 2.85 -2.89 -22.55
N ARG A 130 4.02 -3.21 -22.00
CA ARG A 130 4.19 -4.29 -21.02
C ARG A 130 5.28 -3.90 -20.02
N LEU A 131 4.99 -4.08 -18.74
CA LEU A 131 5.92 -3.81 -17.64
C LEU A 131 6.93 -4.96 -17.47
N ALA A 132 8.15 -4.64 -17.09
CA ALA A 132 9.11 -5.63 -16.61
C ALA A 132 8.61 -6.27 -15.31
N ALA A 133 8.05 -5.47 -14.41
CA ALA A 133 7.47 -5.94 -13.16
C ALA A 133 6.36 -5.02 -12.65
N VAL A 134 5.44 -5.61 -11.87
CA VAL A 134 4.58 -4.89 -10.93
C VAL A 134 5.01 -5.28 -9.52
N VAL A 135 5.17 -4.29 -8.66
CA VAL A 135 5.63 -4.45 -7.29
C VAL A 135 4.60 -3.87 -6.33
N GLY A 136 4.33 -4.57 -5.25
CA GLY A 136 3.42 -4.05 -4.22
C GLY A 136 3.71 -4.62 -2.83
N PRO A 137 3.99 -3.78 -1.82
CA PRO A 137 3.95 -4.18 -0.42
C PRO A 137 2.55 -3.96 0.17
N SER A 138 2.11 -4.88 1.07
CA SER A 138 0.86 -4.74 1.84
C SER A 138 -0.36 -4.53 0.91
N MET A 139 -1.18 -3.49 1.12
CA MET A 139 -2.27 -3.10 0.21
C MET A 139 -1.80 -2.97 -1.25
N GLY A 140 -0.57 -2.50 -1.46
CA GLY A 140 0.01 -2.41 -2.80
C GLY A 140 0.16 -3.75 -3.48
N GLY A 141 0.39 -4.83 -2.72
CA GLY A 141 0.40 -6.20 -3.25
C GLY A 141 -0.98 -6.66 -3.70
N MET A 142 -2.04 -6.34 -2.95
CA MET A 142 -3.42 -6.59 -3.37
C MET A 142 -3.77 -5.77 -4.62
N SER A 143 -3.34 -4.50 -4.70
CA SER A 143 -3.51 -3.67 -5.91
C SER A 143 -2.72 -4.21 -7.11
N ALA A 144 -1.54 -4.78 -6.89
CA ALA A 144 -0.74 -5.45 -7.92
C ALA A 144 -1.42 -6.74 -8.43
N LEU A 145 -2.09 -7.48 -7.55
CA LEU A 145 -2.94 -8.62 -7.94
C LEU A 145 -4.14 -8.15 -8.76
N ALA A 146 -4.87 -7.12 -8.30
CA ALA A 146 -5.97 -6.53 -9.07
C ALA A 146 -5.51 -6.09 -10.46
N PHE A 147 -4.32 -5.47 -10.57
CA PHE A 147 -3.71 -5.13 -11.85
C PHE A 147 -3.50 -6.36 -12.73
N ALA A 148 -2.96 -7.45 -12.16
CA ALA A 148 -2.68 -8.67 -12.90
C ALA A 148 -3.97 -9.37 -13.36
N PHE A 149 -5.05 -9.36 -12.58
CA PHE A 149 -6.35 -9.90 -12.99
C PHE A 149 -7.00 -9.07 -14.09
N MET A 150 -6.96 -7.74 -13.99
CA MET A 150 -7.57 -6.84 -14.97
C MET A 150 -6.79 -6.76 -16.28
N ALA A 151 -5.47 -6.96 -16.24
CA ALA A 151 -4.58 -6.83 -17.40
C ALA A 151 -3.48 -7.92 -17.38
N PRO A 152 -3.83 -9.21 -17.49
CA PRO A 152 -2.94 -10.34 -17.19
C PRO A 152 -1.66 -10.39 -18.05
N TRP A 153 -1.68 -9.83 -19.26
CA TRP A 153 -0.53 -9.77 -20.18
C TRP A 153 0.33 -8.51 -20.03
N ARG A 154 -0.10 -7.53 -19.20
CA ARG A 154 0.55 -6.22 -19.09
C ARG A 154 1.79 -6.21 -18.17
N SER A 155 2.03 -7.26 -17.41
CA SER A 155 3.24 -7.42 -16.62
C SER A 155 3.94 -8.73 -16.92
N ARG A 156 5.28 -8.73 -16.95
CA ARG A 156 6.07 -9.95 -17.06
C ARG A 156 6.20 -10.64 -15.70
N THR A 157 6.38 -9.86 -14.66
CA THR A 157 6.62 -10.41 -13.32
C THR A 157 5.83 -9.67 -12.25
N LEU A 158 5.55 -10.36 -11.13
CA LEU A 158 4.98 -9.79 -9.92
C LEU A 158 5.98 -9.92 -8.76
N ALA A 159 6.03 -8.90 -7.89
CA ALA A 159 6.72 -8.98 -6.61
C ALA A 159 5.79 -8.46 -5.51
N LEU A 160 5.33 -9.37 -4.65
CA LEU A 160 4.36 -9.13 -3.60
C LEU A 160 5.03 -9.31 -2.24
N LEU A 161 5.01 -8.27 -1.40
CA LEU A 161 5.74 -8.26 -0.13
C LEU A 161 4.77 -8.02 1.02
N CYS A 162 4.79 -8.87 2.04
CA CYS A 162 3.92 -8.73 3.21
C CYS A 162 2.46 -8.47 2.81
N SER A 163 1.93 -9.27 1.89
CA SER A 163 0.58 -9.10 1.30
C SER A 163 -0.17 -10.43 1.28
N SER A 164 -1.47 -10.36 1.08
CA SER A 164 -2.36 -11.52 1.00
C SER A 164 -3.23 -11.45 -0.24
N ALA A 165 -3.82 -12.57 -0.64
CA ALA A 165 -4.79 -12.61 -1.74
C ALA A 165 -6.10 -11.90 -1.40
N THR A 166 -6.52 -11.98 -0.14
CA THR A 166 -7.72 -11.35 0.42
C THR A 166 -7.45 -10.90 1.84
N ALA A 167 -8.25 -9.99 2.38
CA ALA A 167 -8.21 -9.68 3.80
C ALA A 167 -8.81 -10.84 4.61
N SER A 168 -8.04 -11.39 5.55
CA SER A 168 -8.54 -12.43 6.46
C SER A 168 -9.55 -11.86 7.47
N PRO A 169 -10.36 -12.72 8.13
CA PRO A 169 -11.26 -12.26 9.19
C PRO A 169 -10.55 -11.47 10.31
N HIS A 170 -9.28 -11.80 10.61
CA HIS A 170 -8.48 -11.04 11.58
C HIS A 170 -8.15 -9.65 11.06
N ALA A 171 -7.66 -9.53 9.83
CA ALA A 171 -7.35 -8.24 9.21
C ALA A 171 -8.61 -7.37 9.10
N ILE A 172 -9.74 -7.95 8.64
CA ILE A 172 -11.05 -7.26 8.57
C ILE A 172 -11.49 -6.76 9.95
N ALA A 173 -11.33 -7.56 11.01
CA ALA A 173 -11.68 -7.14 12.36
C ALA A 173 -10.83 -5.95 12.83
N MET A 174 -9.51 -5.98 12.59
CA MET A 174 -8.63 -4.85 12.91
C MET A 174 -8.98 -3.59 12.11
N HIS A 175 -9.24 -3.72 10.82
CA HIS A 175 -9.67 -2.61 9.98
C HIS A 175 -11.05 -2.07 10.40
N ALA A 176 -11.99 -2.93 10.78
CA ALA A 176 -13.30 -2.53 11.25
C ALA A 176 -13.22 -1.71 12.55
N LEU A 177 -12.41 -2.16 13.53
CA LEU A 177 -12.16 -1.41 14.76
C LEU A 177 -11.50 -0.05 14.49
N GLN A 178 -10.52 0.00 13.59
CA GLN A 178 -9.89 1.27 13.21
C GLN A 178 -10.90 2.24 12.58
N ARG A 179 -11.76 1.76 11.68
CA ARG A 179 -12.84 2.58 11.10
C ARG A 179 -13.83 3.03 12.15
N GLU A 180 -14.23 2.16 13.07
CA GLU A 180 -15.14 2.52 14.16
C GLU A 180 -14.56 3.64 15.06
N MET A 181 -13.26 3.58 15.37
CA MET A 181 -12.57 4.65 16.11
C MET A 181 -12.67 6.00 15.40
N VAL A 182 -12.51 6.03 14.08
CA VAL A 182 -12.65 7.25 13.28
C VAL A 182 -14.10 7.74 13.27
N LEU A 183 -15.05 6.84 13.00
CA LEU A 183 -16.47 7.15 12.88
C LEU A 183 -17.10 7.58 14.21
N SER A 184 -16.56 7.11 15.35
CA SER A 184 -17.03 7.48 16.68
C SER A 184 -16.52 8.83 17.18
N ASP A 185 -15.54 9.42 16.51
CA ASP A 185 -15.08 10.77 16.83
C ASP A 185 -16.14 11.80 16.38
N PRO A 186 -16.70 12.62 17.30
CA PRO A 186 -17.69 13.64 16.93
C PRO A 186 -17.20 14.62 15.85
N ALA A 187 -15.89 14.86 15.78
CA ALA A 187 -15.29 15.75 14.77
C ALA A 187 -15.32 15.14 13.36
N TRP A 188 -15.66 13.84 13.19
CA TRP A 188 -15.88 13.27 11.86
C TRP A 188 -17.14 13.83 11.18
N ALA A 189 -18.15 14.24 11.98
CA ALA A 189 -19.34 14.96 11.51
C ALA A 189 -19.99 14.32 10.28
N GLU A 190 -20.20 12.99 10.30
CA GLU A 190 -20.76 12.22 9.18
C GLU A 190 -19.97 12.39 7.86
N GLY A 191 -18.66 12.61 7.96
CA GLY A 191 -17.76 12.83 6.83
C GLY A 191 -17.66 14.27 6.34
N GLU A 192 -18.42 15.20 6.95
CA GLU A 192 -18.54 16.61 6.56
C GLU A 192 -17.67 17.55 7.41
N TYR A 193 -16.44 17.17 7.70
CA TYR A 193 -15.48 17.97 8.46
C TYR A 193 -14.66 18.91 7.57
N PRO A 194 -14.19 20.06 8.07
CA PRO A 194 -13.15 20.86 7.41
C PRO A 194 -11.85 20.06 7.35
N LEU A 195 -11.13 20.10 6.21
CA LEU A 195 -9.89 19.31 6.03
C LEU A 195 -8.83 19.58 7.12
N GLU A 196 -8.81 20.78 7.67
CA GLU A 196 -7.86 21.21 8.72
C GLU A 196 -8.33 20.82 10.14
N ALA A 197 -9.57 20.35 10.30
CA ALA A 197 -10.19 20.10 11.61
C ALA A 197 -10.97 18.78 11.66
N GLY A 198 -10.44 17.74 11.04
CA GLY A 198 -11.04 16.41 10.97
C GLY A 198 -10.98 15.63 12.31
N PRO A 199 -11.39 14.36 12.30
CA PRO A 199 -11.50 13.49 13.48
C PRO A 199 -10.11 13.06 13.98
N VAL A 200 -9.33 14.02 14.49
CA VAL A 200 -7.93 13.82 14.90
C VAL A 200 -7.81 12.75 15.99
N ASN A 201 -8.74 12.72 16.97
CA ASN A 201 -8.69 11.73 18.03
C ASN A 201 -9.02 10.34 17.54
N GLY A 202 -10.04 10.20 16.69
CA GLY A 202 -10.38 8.94 16.04
C GLY A 202 -9.22 8.40 15.19
N MET A 203 -8.60 9.27 14.38
CA MET A 203 -7.44 8.91 13.57
C MET A 203 -6.22 8.53 14.42
N ARG A 204 -5.99 9.23 15.56
CA ARG A 204 -4.94 8.83 16.51
C ARG A 204 -5.17 7.45 17.09
N LEU A 205 -6.38 7.16 17.55
CA LEU A 205 -6.73 5.83 18.10
C LEU A 205 -6.60 4.74 17.05
N ALA A 206 -7.15 4.96 15.84
CA ALA A 206 -7.01 4.04 14.71
C ALA A 206 -5.53 3.77 14.39
N ARG A 207 -4.68 4.79 14.39
CA ARG A 207 -3.24 4.61 14.14
C ARG A 207 -2.52 3.87 15.27
N LYS A 208 -2.87 4.10 16.53
CA LYS A 208 -2.33 3.33 17.67
C LYS A 208 -2.64 1.84 17.52
N LEU A 209 -3.90 1.49 17.21
CA LEU A 209 -4.27 0.11 16.95
C LEU A 209 -3.50 -0.46 15.75
N GLY A 210 -3.39 0.29 14.65
CA GLY A 210 -2.60 -0.12 13.48
C GLY A 210 -1.15 -0.41 13.83
N LEU A 211 -0.47 0.50 14.55
CA LEU A 211 0.91 0.28 14.98
C LEU A 211 1.06 -0.98 15.85
N SER A 212 0.06 -1.30 16.67
CA SER A 212 0.06 -2.51 17.50
C SER A 212 -0.08 -3.78 16.66
N CYS A 213 -0.70 -3.71 15.48
CA CYS A 213 -0.81 -4.83 14.52
C CYS A 213 0.38 -4.90 13.55
N TYR A 214 0.99 -3.74 13.21
CA TYR A 214 2.09 -3.68 12.23
C TYR A 214 3.43 -4.10 12.83
N ARG A 215 3.60 -4.03 14.14
CA ARG A 215 4.82 -4.41 14.86
C ARG A 215 4.61 -5.75 15.59
N SER A 216 5.68 -6.53 15.70
CA SER A 216 5.60 -7.79 16.43
C SER A 216 5.80 -7.61 17.94
N PRO A 217 5.28 -8.54 18.76
CA PRO A 217 5.60 -8.57 20.18
C PRO A 217 7.10 -8.68 20.48
N GLY A 218 7.87 -9.36 19.62
CA GLY A 218 9.31 -9.49 19.72
C GLY A 218 10.04 -8.15 19.55
N GLU A 219 9.66 -7.38 18.53
CA GLU A 219 10.21 -6.03 18.32
C GLU A 219 9.86 -5.09 19.47
N TRP A 220 8.63 -5.13 19.96
CA TRP A 220 8.20 -4.33 21.11
C TRP A 220 9.04 -4.67 22.35
N LEU A 221 9.27 -5.96 22.62
CA LEU A 221 10.08 -6.41 23.76
C LEU A 221 11.54 -5.94 23.64
N GLU A 222 12.15 -6.09 22.47
CA GLU A 222 13.53 -5.69 22.22
C GLU A 222 13.70 -4.18 22.31
N ARG A 223 12.77 -3.44 21.69
CA ARG A 223 12.86 -1.99 21.57
C ARG A 223 12.51 -1.25 22.87
N PHE A 224 11.50 -1.67 23.58
CA PHE A 224 10.98 -0.94 24.74
C PHE A 224 11.13 -1.71 26.05
N GLY A 225 10.99 -3.03 26.05
CA GLY A 225 10.93 -3.81 27.27
C GLY A 225 9.81 -3.28 28.19
N ARG A 226 10.19 -2.99 29.44
CA ARG A 226 9.33 -2.32 30.44
C ARG A 226 9.88 -0.98 30.89
N ARG A 227 10.59 -0.29 29.98
CA ARG A 227 11.19 1.02 30.33
C ARG A 227 10.10 2.06 30.54
N ARG A 228 10.27 2.84 31.62
CA ARG A 228 9.41 3.97 31.93
C ARG A 228 9.93 5.24 31.26
N THR A 229 9.00 6.15 30.96
CA THR A 229 9.34 7.48 30.47
C THR A 229 10.11 8.28 31.51
N VAL A 230 11.04 9.12 31.05
CA VAL A 230 11.78 10.03 31.92
C VAL A 230 10.95 11.24 32.35
N SER A 231 9.91 11.56 31.60
CA SER A 231 8.94 12.61 31.95
C SER A 231 8.17 12.16 33.17
N ALA A 232 8.56 12.72 34.32
CA ALA A 232 7.92 12.48 35.58
C ALA A 232 6.40 12.68 35.44
N HIS A 233 5.66 11.83 36.12
CA HIS A 233 4.27 12.01 36.46
C HIS A 233 3.88 13.49 36.54
N ASP A 234 3.04 13.91 35.60
CA ASP A 234 2.14 15.02 35.97
C ASP A 234 1.31 14.45 37.10
N ALA A 235 1.55 14.97 38.33
CA ALA A 235 0.95 14.40 39.55
C ALA A 235 -0.59 14.41 39.55
N ASP A 236 -1.18 14.95 38.48
CA ASP A 236 -2.62 15.10 38.28
C ASP A 236 -3.21 14.16 37.20
N ASP A 237 -2.37 13.31 36.53
CA ASP A 237 -2.85 12.36 35.52
C ASP A 237 -2.48 10.90 35.85
N ASP A 238 -3.34 10.27 36.64
CA ASP A 238 -3.18 8.86 37.06
C ASP A 238 -3.20 7.85 35.90
N PHE A 239 -3.60 8.26 34.69
CA PHE A 239 -3.72 7.42 33.50
C PHE A 239 -2.85 7.89 32.33
N GLY A 240 -1.96 8.83 32.56
CA GLY A 240 -0.97 9.32 31.60
C GLY A 240 0.04 8.25 31.16
N ALA A 241 0.76 8.53 30.10
CA ALA A 241 1.76 7.60 29.57
C ALA A 241 2.93 7.41 30.57
N GLU A 242 3.07 6.22 31.12
CA GLU A 242 4.15 5.86 32.04
C GLU A 242 5.27 5.07 31.36
N PHE A 243 5.00 4.35 30.26
CA PHE A 243 5.97 3.54 29.58
C PHE A 243 6.40 4.17 28.24
N GLU A 244 7.65 3.92 27.83
CA GLU A 244 8.18 4.43 26.55
C GLU A 244 7.34 4.01 25.36
N VAL A 245 6.74 2.80 25.38
CA VAL A 245 5.89 2.31 24.31
C VAL A 245 4.62 3.15 24.15
N GLU A 246 4.04 3.66 25.24
CA GLU A 246 2.85 4.54 25.20
C GLU A 246 3.20 5.87 24.56
N SER A 247 4.32 6.47 24.96
CA SER A 247 4.82 7.73 24.36
C SER A 247 5.15 7.55 22.87
N TYR A 248 5.69 6.40 22.48
CA TYR A 248 5.95 6.06 21.07
C TYR A 248 4.65 6.00 20.27
N LEU A 249 3.61 5.33 20.81
CA LEU A 249 2.30 5.25 20.17
C LEU A 249 1.70 6.64 20.00
N ASP A 250 1.75 7.48 21.04
CA ASP A 250 1.22 8.83 20.99
C ASP A 250 1.89 9.71 19.95
N HIS A 251 3.22 9.70 19.93
CA HIS A 251 4.01 10.47 18.97
C HIS A 251 3.69 10.10 17.52
N ASN A 252 3.71 8.81 17.20
CA ASN A 252 3.49 8.37 15.82
C ASN A 252 2.03 8.51 15.38
N ALA A 253 1.09 8.33 16.31
CA ALA A 253 -0.32 8.53 16.04
C ALA A 253 -0.66 10.01 15.77
N ALA A 254 -0.09 10.94 16.55
CA ALA A 254 -0.28 12.38 16.34
C ALA A 254 0.23 12.83 14.97
N LYS A 255 1.43 12.37 14.57
CA LYS A 255 2.01 12.67 13.24
C LYS A 255 1.12 12.17 12.10
N PHE A 256 0.56 10.97 12.23
CA PHE A 256 -0.31 10.39 11.19
C PHE A 256 -1.64 11.12 11.09
N ALA A 257 -2.28 11.42 12.22
CA ALA A 257 -3.61 12.02 12.28
C ALA A 257 -3.68 13.43 11.68
N THR A 258 -2.54 14.15 11.60
CA THR A 258 -2.45 15.47 10.96
C THR A 258 -2.02 15.40 9.49
N GLY A 259 -1.55 14.25 9.02
CA GLY A 259 -0.99 14.09 7.67
C GLY A 259 -1.82 13.25 6.72
N PHE A 260 -2.86 12.55 7.22
CA PHE A 260 -3.69 11.66 6.39
C PHE A 260 -5.18 11.96 6.60
N ASP A 261 -5.90 12.15 5.50
CA ASP A 261 -7.34 12.44 5.54
C ASP A 261 -8.16 11.21 6.00
N ALA A 262 -9.11 11.45 6.90
CA ALA A 262 -9.89 10.39 7.52
C ALA A 262 -10.83 9.67 6.53
N ASN A 263 -11.50 10.39 5.63
CA ASN A 263 -12.35 9.75 4.63
C ASN A 263 -11.51 8.93 3.65
N CYS A 264 -10.33 9.41 3.24
CA CYS A 264 -9.39 8.63 2.42
C CYS A 264 -8.96 7.34 3.12
N PHE A 265 -8.68 7.40 4.44
CA PHE A 265 -8.39 6.21 5.24
C PHE A 265 -9.55 5.21 5.25
N LEU A 266 -10.78 5.69 5.47
CA LEU A 266 -11.98 4.85 5.50
C LEU A 266 -12.22 4.15 4.16
N TYR A 267 -12.09 4.87 3.04
CA TYR A 267 -12.30 4.34 1.69
C TYR A 267 -11.24 3.28 1.32
N LEU A 268 -9.96 3.56 1.52
CA LEU A 268 -8.88 2.61 1.24
C LEU A 268 -8.96 1.37 2.14
N SER A 269 -9.21 1.56 3.44
CA SER A 269 -9.40 0.45 4.38
C SER A 269 -10.55 -0.46 3.99
N ARG A 270 -11.67 0.12 3.51
CA ARG A 270 -12.81 -0.66 3.02
C ARG A 270 -12.49 -1.37 1.71
N ALA A 271 -11.78 -0.72 0.79
CA ALA A 271 -11.39 -1.33 -0.48
C ALA A 271 -10.49 -2.57 -0.30
N MET A 272 -9.63 -2.57 0.75
CA MET A 272 -8.84 -3.76 1.10
C MET A 272 -9.74 -4.92 1.58
N ASP A 273 -10.74 -4.64 2.42
CA ASP A 273 -11.63 -5.69 2.93
C ASP A 273 -12.54 -6.27 1.83
N ASP A 274 -12.90 -5.44 0.85
CA ASP A 274 -13.82 -5.80 -0.24
C ASP A 274 -13.13 -6.52 -1.41
N PHE A 275 -11.79 -6.57 -1.45
CA PHE A 275 -11.06 -7.19 -2.55
C PHE A 275 -11.15 -8.71 -2.50
N ASP A 276 -11.67 -9.30 -3.57
CA ASP A 276 -11.80 -10.76 -3.73
C ASP A 276 -11.39 -11.19 -5.15
N PRO A 277 -10.26 -11.90 -5.31
CA PRO A 277 -9.85 -12.47 -6.59
C PRO A 277 -10.92 -13.30 -7.31
N ALA A 278 -11.80 -13.97 -6.57
CA ALA A 278 -12.85 -14.82 -7.15
C ALA A 278 -13.84 -14.03 -8.03
N GLU A 279 -14.02 -12.72 -7.79
CA GLU A 279 -14.86 -11.87 -8.63
C GLU A 279 -14.36 -11.76 -10.08
N HIS A 280 -13.07 -12.04 -10.34
CA HIS A 280 -12.47 -12.01 -11.68
C HIS A 280 -12.70 -13.31 -12.47
N ALA A 281 -13.35 -14.32 -11.88
CA ALA A 281 -13.65 -15.61 -12.52
C ALA A 281 -14.98 -16.20 -12.02
N ASP A 282 -16.06 -15.42 -12.06
CA ASP A 282 -17.43 -15.85 -11.74
C ASP A 282 -17.57 -16.55 -10.37
N GLY A 283 -16.76 -16.14 -9.39
CA GLY A 283 -16.76 -16.70 -8.03
C GLY A 283 -15.79 -17.86 -7.83
N ASP A 284 -14.99 -18.22 -8.81
CA ASP A 284 -13.98 -19.29 -8.69
C ASP A 284 -12.58 -18.70 -8.44
N PHE A 285 -12.14 -18.76 -7.17
CA PHE A 285 -10.84 -18.27 -6.74
C PHE A 285 -9.68 -18.93 -7.50
N SER A 286 -9.71 -20.24 -7.70
CA SER A 286 -8.63 -20.97 -8.36
C SER A 286 -8.57 -20.66 -9.86
N ALA A 287 -9.73 -20.50 -10.50
CA ALA A 287 -9.81 -20.10 -11.91
C ALA A 287 -9.28 -18.69 -12.13
N ALA A 288 -9.50 -17.75 -11.21
CA ALA A 288 -8.97 -16.40 -11.30
C ALA A 288 -7.44 -16.42 -11.40
N PHE A 289 -6.76 -17.14 -10.50
CA PHE A 289 -5.31 -17.26 -10.53
C PHE A 289 -4.77 -18.01 -11.75
N ALA A 290 -5.49 -19.05 -12.21
CA ALA A 290 -5.10 -19.80 -13.41
C ALA A 290 -5.19 -18.98 -14.72
N CYS A 291 -5.98 -17.88 -14.74
CA CYS A 291 -6.06 -16.97 -15.89
C CYS A 291 -4.90 -15.97 -15.97
N LEU A 292 -4.05 -15.87 -14.96
CA LEU A 292 -2.89 -14.99 -14.99
C LEU A 292 -1.87 -15.42 -16.06
N GLN A 293 -1.14 -14.46 -16.62
CA GLN A 293 -0.13 -14.67 -17.66
C GLN A 293 1.20 -14.05 -17.23
N ILE A 294 1.71 -14.55 -16.11
CA ILE A 294 2.93 -14.04 -15.47
C ILE A 294 4.10 -14.98 -15.79
N GLU A 295 5.23 -14.44 -16.20
CA GLU A 295 6.43 -15.27 -16.46
C GLU A 295 6.96 -15.85 -15.15
N ARG A 296 7.03 -15.07 -14.08
CA ARG A 296 7.38 -15.51 -12.72
C ARG A 296 6.92 -14.54 -11.66
N ALA A 297 6.74 -15.01 -10.43
CA ALA A 297 6.40 -14.17 -9.30
C ALA A 297 7.37 -14.34 -8.13
N LEU A 298 7.50 -13.29 -7.32
CA LEU A 298 8.15 -13.31 -6.01
C LEU A 298 7.10 -12.98 -4.96
N VAL A 299 7.01 -13.81 -3.93
CA VAL A 299 6.23 -13.52 -2.72
C VAL A 299 7.17 -13.54 -1.54
N VAL A 300 7.25 -12.42 -0.82
CA VAL A 300 8.10 -12.30 0.39
C VAL A 300 7.21 -12.19 1.61
N GLY A 301 7.28 -13.21 2.47
CA GLY A 301 6.57 -13.29 3.73
C GLY A 301 7.47 -13.02 4.93
N VAL A 302 6.88 -12.57 6.05
CA VAL A 302 7.59 -12.31 7.31
C VAL A 302 6.97 -13.15 8.42
N SER A 303 7.81 -13.94 9.09
CA SER A 303 7.37 -14.90 10.12
C SER A 303 6.67 -14.25 11.31
N SER A 304 6.96 -12.98 11.61
CA SER A 304 6.38 -12.22 12.72
C SER A 304 5.25 -11.27 12.30
N ASP A 305 4.84 -11.28 11.04
CA ASP A 305 3.71 -10.49 10.55
C ASP A 305 2.40 -11.03 11.14
N THR A 306 1.70 -10.19 11.90
CA THR A 306 0.43 -10.54 12.54
C THR A 306 -0.78 -10.00 11.79
N LEU A 307 -0.58 -9.02 10.91
CA LEU A 307 -1.66 -8.47 10.07
C LEU A 307 -1.96 -9.38 8.87
N PHE A 308 -0.90 -9.77 8.15
CA PHE A 308 -0.94 -10.76 7.09
C PHE A 308 0.00 -11.91 7.46
N PRO A 309 -0.49 -12.91 8.24
CA PRO A 309 0.34 -14.02 8.71
C PRO A 309 1.09 -14.72 7.58
N VAL A 310 2.31 -15.17 7.85
CA VAL A 310 3.16 -15.81 6.82
C VAL A 310 2.50 -17.03 6.16
N ALA A 311 1.56 -17.68 6.86
CA ALA A 311 0.76 -18.76 6.28
C ALA A 311 -0.11 -18.27 5.11
N GLU A 312 -0.79 -17.12 5.25
CA GLU A 312 -1.60 -16.50 4.18
C GLU A 312 -0.72 -16.08 3.00
N GLN A 313 0.50 -15.61 3.28
CA GLN A 313 1.45 -15.25 2.24
C GLN A 313 1.99 -16.47 1.49
N ARG A 314 2.12 -17.61 2.17
CA ARG A 314 2.45 -18.90 1.55
C ARG A 314 1.30 -19.43 0.70
N ASP A 315 0.07 -19.26 1.19
CA ASP A 315 -1.14 -19.61 0.43
C ASP A 315 -1.29 -18.76 -0.83
N LEU A 316 -0.97 -17.46 -0.75
CA LEU A 316 -0.89 -16.57 -1.91
C LEU A 316 0.14 -17.06 -2.94
N ALA A 317 1.33 -17.47 -2.50
CA ALA A 317 2.34 -18.02 -3.40
C ALA A 317 1.85 -19.30 -4.09
N ALA A 318 1.22 -20.20 -3.34
CA ALA A 318 0.64 -21.41 -3.91
C ALA A 318 -0.50 -21.13 -4.90
N ALA A 319 -1.34 -20.14 -4.62
CA ALA A 319 -2.41 -19.72 -5.52
C ALA A 319 -1.90 -19.15 -6.84
N LEU A 320 -0.74 -18.47 -6.84
CA LEU A 320 -0.12 -17.91 -8.04
C LEU A 320 0.52 -18.95 -8.98
N GLU A 321 0.89 -20.14 -8.47
CA GLU A 321 1.63 -21.15 -9.26
C GLU A 321 0.96 -21.50 -10.62
N PRO A 322 -0.37 -21.72 -10.70
CA PRO A 322 -1.00 -22.06 -11.98
C PRO A 322 -0.91 -20.99 -13.05
N GLY A 323 -0.80 -19.72 -12.65
CA GLY A 323 -0.74 -18.56 -13.55
C GLY A 323 0.68 -18.06 -13.84
N CYS A 324 1.71 -18.74 -13.33
CA CYS A 324 3.12 -18.37 -13.49
C CYS A 324 3.88 -19.41 -14.32
N GLU A 325 4.39 -19.00 -15.49
CA GLU A 325 5.08 -19.90 -16.45
C GLU A 325 6.35 -20.52 -15.85
N ASN A 326 7.16 -19.73 -15.14
CA ASN A 326 8.44 -20.16 -14.55
C ASN A 326 8.37 -20.23 -13.01
N GLY A 327 7.15 -20.44 -12.48
CA GLY A 327 6.88 -20.66 -11.06
C GLY A 327 6.95 -19.42 -10.18
N VAL A 328 6.69 -19.65 -8.91
CA VAL A 328 6.63 -18.63 -7.85
C VAL A 328 7.78 -18.84 -6.87
N HIS A 329 8.58 -17.81 -6.66
CA HIS A 329 9.59 -17.82 -5.62
C HIS A 329 8.99 -17.31 -4.31
N PHE A 330 8.71 -18.19 -3.36
CA PHE A 330 8.29 -17.82 -2.01
C PHE A 330 9.49 -17.74 -1.09
N VAL A 331 9.65 -16.60 -0.40
CA VAL A 331 10.72 -16.37 0.59
C VAL A 331 10.10 -15.98 1.92
N GLU A 332 10.36 -16.80 2.95
CA GLU A 332 10.00 -16.48 4.32
C GLU A 332 11.19 -15.83 5.04
N LEU A 333 11.01 -14.61 5.53
CA LEU A 333 12.02 -13.86 6.25
C LEU A 333 11.79 -13.93 7.76
N GLY A 334 12.83 -14.34 8.50
CA GLY A 334 12.83 -14.37 9.96
C GLY A 334 13.07 -12.99 10.59
N SER A 335 12.30 -11.98 10.19
CA SER A 335 12.35 -10.63 10.77
C SER A 335 11.48 -10.53 12.01
N ILE A 336 11.89 -9.77 13.01
CA ILE A 336 11.10 -9.44 14.19
C ILE A 336 10.24 -8.18 13.99
N GLN A 337 10.40 -7.46 12.86
CA GLN A 337 9.81 -6.15 12.64
C GLN A 337 8.29 -6.20 12.31
N GLY A 338 7.71 -7.40 12.25
CA GLY A 338 6.29 -7.57 11.92
C GLY A 338 5.98 -7.19 10.48
N HIS A 339 4.77 -6.68 10.27
CA HIS A 339 4.29 -6.25 8.95
C HIS A 339 5.14 -5.15 8.32
N ASP A 340 5.64 -4.20 9.14
CA ASP A 340 6.47 -3.08 8.67
C ASP A 340 7.91 -3.51 8.27
N ALA A 341 8.25 -4.80 8.32
CA ALA A 341 9.60 -5.28 8.00
C ALA A 341 10.08 -4.84 6.61
N PHE A 342 9.18 -4.79 5.60
CA PHE A 342 9.54 -4.34 4.25
C PHE A 342 9.97 -2.86 4.19
N LEU A 343 9.61 -2.05 5.19
CA LEU A 343 10.02 -0.64 5.29
C LEU A 343 11.38 -0.46 5.96
N ILE A 344 11.73 -1.32 6.91
CA ILE A 344 12.82 -1.05 7.84
C ILE A 344 13.90 -2.15 7.92
N ASP A 345 13.61 -3.38 7.50
CA ASP A 345 14.59 -4.49 7.53
C ASP A 345 15.32 -4.63 6.20
N GLU A 346 16.07 -3.57 5.83
CA GLU A 346 16.89 -3.54 4.63
C GLU A 346 17.79 -4.77 4.51
N ALA A 347 18.40 -5.20 5.62
CA ALA A 347 19.37 -6.29 5.63
C ALA A 347 18.77 -7.61 5.12
N ARG A 348 17.46 -7.84 5.32
CA ARG A 348 16.79 -9.05 4.87
C ARG A 348 16.09 -8.88 3.52
N PHE A 349 15.44 -7.74 3.29
CA PHE A 349 14.68 -7.52 2.05
C PHE A 349 15.56 -7.18 0.85
N ALA A 350 16.61 -6.35 1.01
CA ALA A 350 17.41 -5.91 -0.12
C ALA A 350 18.12 -7.06 -0.87
N PRO A 351 18.69 -8.09 -0.22
CA PRO A 351 19.28 -9.23 -0.93
C PRO A 351 18.28 -9.99 -1.79
N VAL A 352 17.09 -10.33 -1.25
CA VAL A 352 16.04 -11.07 -1.95
C VAL A 352 15.56 -10.30 -3.18
N MET A 353 15.24 -9.02 -3.00
CA MET A 353 14.79 -8.16 -4.08
C MET A 353 15.87 -7.97 -5.15
N ARG A 354 17.14 -7.78 -4.73
CA ARG A 354 18.25 -7.65 -5.68
C ARG A 354 18.44 -8.92 -6.50
N GLU A 355 18.37 -10.08 -5.88
CA GLU A 355 18.48 -11.37 -6.58
C GLU A 355 17.36 -11.51 -7.62
N PHE A 356 16.11 -11.26 -7.23
CA PHE A 356 14.96 -11.34 -8.13
C PHE A 356 15.09 -10.39 -9.33
N PHE A 357 15.39 -9.11 -9.08
CA PHE A 357 15.46 -8.09 -10.14
C PHE A 357 16.74 -8.22 -11.00
N SER A 358 17.86 -8.70 -10.44
CA SER A 358 19.07 -8.93 -11.23
C SER A 358 18.87 -10.01 -12.28
N GLY A 359 18.05 -11.00 -11.98
CA GLY A 359 17.71 -12.11 -12.88
C GLY A 359 16.64 -11.77 -13.93
N LEU A 360 16.07 -10.55 -13.97
CA LEU A 360 15.15 -10.13 -15.02
C LEU A 360 15.91 -9.78 -16.30
N ALA A 361 15.67 -10.54 -17.38
CA ALA A 361 16.15 -10.16 -18.70
C ALA A 361 15.32 -8.97 -19.21
N LEU A 362 16.00 -7.91 -19.65
CA LEU A 362 15.41 -6.83 -20.44
C LEU A 362 15.74 -7.13 -21.91
N ALA A 363 14.79 -6.87 -22.82
CA ALA A 363 14.95 -7.20 -24.24
C ALA A 363 15.96 -6.28 -24.95
#